data_df9255f4d412b83e9e6e447a7f813b41
#
_entry.id   df9255f4d412b83e9e6e447a7f813b41
#
_cell.length_a   1.000
_cell.length_b   1.000
_cell.length_c   1.000
_cell.angle_alpha   90.00
_cell.angle_beta   90.00
_cell.angle_gamma   90.00
#
_symmetry.space_group_name_H-M   'P 1'
#
loop_
_entity.id
_entity.type
_entity.pdbx_description
1 polymer ?
#
loop_
_entity_poly.entity_id
_entity_poly.type
_entity_poly.pdbx_seq_one_letter_code
_entity_poly.pdbx_strand_id
1 'polypeptide(L)'
;MREVWSFTALLTAFAVMLPLAVVWTVLSLSPANFSGAFIASGMIIAGIVPLLITPPIAYMVLNLIRIQADMIRIVDARIMFDMMTGLFNRNHFLDSVRASQANGPIMIVDADHFKSINDSRGHAVGDEALRILANAIKQCVGEAGMVGRLGGEEFSIFMPGKTITEGFAMAEAVCASVRELHPLISGKRVKLSVSIGASFHRAANMIGHSLKEADDLLYRAKAEGRDRAVYVGQKAAQRQIA
;
A
#
# COMPACT_ATOMS: atom_id res chain seq x y z
N MET A 1 8.48 16.59 -13.23
CA MET A 1 8.68 17.97 -13.77
C MET A 1 7.95 18.21 -15.10
N ARG A 2 8.08 17.33 -16.12
CA ARG A 2 7.38 17.50 -17.42
C ARG A 2 5.85 17.63 -17.28
N GLU A 3 5.21 16.81 -16.50
CA GLU A 3 3.75 16.84 -16.31
C GLU A 3 3.24 18.11 -15.65
N VAL A 4 4.01 18.70 -14.73
CA VAL A 4 3.66 19.96 -14.07
C VAL A 4 3.68 21.10 -15.08
N TRP A 5 4.70 21.14 -15.91
CA TRP A 5 4.80 22.17 -16.95
C TRP A 5 3.69 22.04 -17.99
N SER A 6 3.32 20.81 -18.39
CA SER A 6 2.21 20.59 -19.32
C SER A 6 0.87 21.01 -18.73
N PHE A 7 0.61 20.70 -17.47
CA PHE A 7 -0.62 21.10 -16.78
C PHE A 7 -0.70 22.62 -16.57
N THR A 8 0.41 23.24 -16.15
CA THR A 8 0.48 24.71 -16.00
C THR A 8 0.28 25.42 -17.34
N ALA A 9 0.87 24.92 -18.42
CA ALA A 9 0.69 25.47 -19.75
C ALA A 9 -0.77 25.36 -20.23
N LEU A 10 -1.43 24.22 -19.99
CA LEU A 10 -2.84 24.01 -20.34
C LEU A 10 -3.75 24.98 -19.58
N LEU A 11 -3.52 25.10 -18.27
CA LEU A 11 -4.30 25.98 -17.40
C LEU A 11 -4.13 27.45 -17.79
N THR A 12 -2.89 27.85 -18.12
CA THR A 12 -2.60 29.20 -18.59
C THR A 12 -3.27 29.48 -19.94
N ALA A 13 -3.19 28.53 -20.88
CA ALA A 13 -3.86 28.64 -22.16
C ALA A 13 -5.37 28.84 -22.01
N PHE A 14 -6.02 28.06 -21.14
CA PHE A 14 -7.44 28.19 -20.86
C PHE A 14 -7.78 29.52 -20.19
N ALA A 15 -6.96 29.98 -19.23
CA ALA A 15 -7.15 31.26 -18.53
C ALA A 15 -7.00 32.48 -19.45
N VAL A 16 -6.25 32.36 -20.56
CA VAL A 16 -6.11 33.41 -21.59
C VAL A 16 -7.20 33.32 -22.62
N MET A 17 -7.49 32.14 -23.14
CA MET A 17 -8.41 31.96 -24.27
C MET A 17 -9.88 32.23 -23.87
N LEU A 18 -10.29 31.87 -22.67
CA LEU A 18 -11.68 32.04 -22.22
C LEU A 18 -12.07 33.55 -22.12
N PRO A 19 -11.31 34.43 -21.44
CA PRO A 19 -11.62 35.86 -21.41
C PRO A 19 -11.58 36.52 -22.79
N LEU A 20 -10.62 36.15 -23.64
CA LEU A 20 -10.55 36.65 -25.02
C LEU A 20 -11.78 36.25 -25.84
N ALA A 21 -12.26 35.00 -25.70
CA ALA A 21 -13.48 34.54 -26.37
C ALA A 21 -14.73 35.32 -25.86
N VAL A 22 -14.81 35.60 -24.55
CA VAL A 22 -15.90 36.40 -23.97
C VAL A 22 -15.87 37.83 -24.51
N VAL A 23 -14.71 38.48 -24.53
CA VAL A 23 -14.54 39.84 -25.07
C VAL A 23 -14.95 39.85 -26.55
N TRP A 24 -14.50 38.87 -27.34
CA TRP A 24 -14.87 38.74 -28.75
C TRP A 24 -16.36 38.58 -28.97
N THR A 25 -17.04 37.73 -28.19
CA THR A 25 -18.51 37.54 -28.32
C THR A 25 -19.28 38.81 -27.96
N VAL A 26 -18.89 39.52 -26.89
CA VAL A 26 -19.56 40.79 -26.52
C VAL A 26 -19.40 41.85 -27.63
N LEU A 27 -18.20 41.95 -28.20
CA LEU A 27 -17.95 42.89 -29.31
C LEU A 27 -18.74 42.53 -30.59
N SER A 28 -18.85 41.26 -30.88
CA SER A 28 -19.61 40.77 -32.05
C SER A 28 -21.11 41.06 -31.97
N LEU A 29 -21.66 41.03 -30.73
CA LEU A 29 -23.09 41.28 -30.51
C LEU A 29 -23.45 42.77 -30.44
N SER A 30 -22.51 43.68 -30.18
CA SER A 30 -22.76 45.12 -30.03
C SER A 30 -21.63 46.00 -30.55
N PRO A 31 -21.26 45.90 -31.83
CA PRO A 31 -20.05 46.56 -32.36
C PRO A 31 -20.11 48.10 -32.40
N ALA A 32 -21.32 48.70 -32.40
CA ALA A 32 -21.51 50.13 -32.53
C ALA A 32 -21.33 50.95 -31.22
N ASN A 33 -21.18 50.26 -30.06
CA ASN A 33 -21.23 50.92 -28.76
C ASN A 33 -19.83 51.17 -28.12
N PHE A 34 -18.75 50.71 -28.75
CA PHE A 34 -17.42 50.77 -28.14
C PHE A 34 -16.39 51.48 -29.00
N SER A 35 -15.59 52.37 -28.43
CA SER A 35 -14.46 53.00 -29.14
C SER A 35 -13.35 51.97 -29.38
N GLY A 36 -12.59 52.13 -30.48
CA GLY A 36 -11.47 51.26 -30.82
C GLY A 36 -10.40 51.16 -29.69
N ALA A 37 -10.17 52.29 -28.98
CA ALA A 37 -9.27 52.30 -27.83
C ALA A 37 -9.77 51.45 -26.65
N PHE A 38 -11.08 51.44 -26.41
CA PHE A 38 -11.70 50.58 -25.34
C PHE A 38 -11.58 49.09 -25.67
N ILE A 39 -11.81 48.75 -26.94
CA ILE A 39 -11.64 47.37 -27.44
C ILE A 39 -10.19 46.91 -27.28
N ALA A 40 -9.24 47.72 -27.73
CA ALA A 40 -7.83 47.38 -27.63
C ALA A 40 -7.35 47.23 -26.18
N SER A 41 -7.77 48.09 -25.27
CA SER A 41 -7.42 47.97 -23.84
C SER A 41 -8.04 46.72 -23.20
N GLY A 42 -9.31 46.38 -23.53
CA GLY A 42 -9.98 45.18 -23.02
C GLY A 42 -9.29 43.89 -23.49
N MET A 43 -8.87 43.81 -24.75
CA MET A 43 -8.15 42.64 -25.27
C MET A 43 -6.75 42.51 -24.63
N ILE A 44 -6.02 43.62 -24.45
CA ILE A 44 -4.72 43.61 -23.78
C ILE A 44 -4.85 43.13 -22.34
N ILE A 45 -5.81 43.63 -21.59
CA ILE A 45 -6.04 43.23 -20.21
C ILE A 45 -6.45 41.75 -20.14
N ALA A 46 -7.40 41.31 -20.98
CA ALA A 46 -7.87 39.94 -21.03
C ALA A 46 -6.77 38.92 -21.39
N GLY A 47 -5.76 39.32 -22.14
CA GLY A 47 -4.62 38.47 -22.50
C GLY A 47 -3.46 38.55 -21.53
N ILE A 48 -3.00 39.76 -21.19
CA ILE A 48 -1.77 39.98 -20.42
C ILE A 48 -1.96 39.61 -18.94
N VAL A 49 -3.08 39.97 -18.32
CA VAL A 49 -3.29 39.76 -16.89
C VAL A 49 -3.31 38.27 -16.52
N PRO A 50 -4.07 37.38 -17.21
CA PRO A 50 -4.00 35.95 -16.95
C PRO A 50 -2.62 35.35 -17.25
N LEU A 51 -1.95 35.81 -18.29
CA LEU A 51 -0.62 35.31 -18.66
C LEU A 51 0.43 35.59 -17.57
N LEU A 52 0.34 36.72 -16.90
CA LEU A 52 1.26 37.09 -15.82
C LEU A 52 0.89 36.45 -14.46
N ILE A 53 -0.39 36.27 -14.17
CA ILE A 53 -0.87 35.85 -12.86
C ILE A 53 -1.00 34.32 -12.77
N THR A 54 -1.49 33.66 -13.82
CA THR A 54 -1.80 32.23 -13.77
C THR A 54 -0.57 31.33 -13.57
N PRO A 55 0.57 31.52 -14.27
CA PRO A 55 1.72 30.65 -14.09
C PRO A 55 2.32 30.67 -12.68
N PRO A 56 2.58 31.82 -12.06
CA PRO A 56 3.12 31.84 -10.70
C PRO A 56 2.15 31.26 -9.66
N ILE A 57 0.84 31.54 -9.80
CA ILE A 57 -0.16 30.95 -8.89
C ILE A 57 -0.26 29.43 -9.08
N ALA A 58 -0.32 28.94 -10.31
CA ALA A 58 -0.35 27.52 -10.61
C ALA A 58 0.91 26.80 -10.09
N TYR A 59 2.08 27.40 -10.29
CA TYR A 59 3.33 26.88 -9.73
C TYR A 59 3.31 26.81 -8.20
N MET A 60 2.86 27.90 -7.56
CA MET A 60 2.77 27.96 -6.09
C MET A 60 1.83 26.88 -5.55
N VAL A 61 0.63 26.72 -6.12
CA VAL A 61 -0.36 25.71 -5.71
C VAL A 61 0.18 24.30 -5.89
N LEU A 62 0.77 23.99 -7.07
CA LEU A 62 1.34 22.69 -7.34
C LEU A 62 2.53 22.36 -6.43
N ASN A 63 3.35 23.38 -6.11
CA ASN A 63 4.45 23.19 -5.17
C ASN A 63 3.95 22.94 -3.74
N LEU A 64 2.89 23.63 -3.32
CA LEU A 64 2.25 23.42 -2.02
C LEU A 64 1.68 22.00 -1.89
N ILE A 65 0.99 21.52 -2.93
CA ILE A 65 0.46 20.14 -2.98
C ILE A 65 1.59 19.12 -2.85
N ARG A 66 2.74 19.35 -3.51
CA ARG A 66 3.91 18.48 -3.38
C ARG A 66 4.47 18.47 -1.97
N ILE A 67 4.66 19.64 -1.38
CA ILE A 67 5.16 19.75 -0.01
C ILE A 67 4.23 19.02 0.96
N GLN A 68 2.91 19.16 0.81
CA GLN A 68 1.93 18.43 1.63
C GLN A 68 2.04 16.91 1.43
N ALA A 69 2.17 16.44 0.19
CA ALA A 69 2.34 15.01 -0.10
C ALA A 69 3.63 14.43 0.50
N ASP A 70 4.72 15.19 0.46
CA ASP A 70 6.00 14.79 1.04
C ASP A 70 5.94 14.79 2.58
N MET A 71 5.25 15.75 3.19
CA MET A 71 5.03 15.80 4.65
C MET A 71 4.20 14.61 5.12
N ILE A 72 3.14 14.23 4.40
CA ILE A 72 2.33 13.03 4.71
C ILE A 72 3.23 11.78 4.65
N ARG A 73 4.06 11.63 3.63
CA ARG A 73 5.00 10.50 3.52
C ARG A 73 6.01 10.43 4.67
N ILE A 74 6.50 11.59 5.13
CA ILE A 74 7.44 11.66 6.25
C ILE A 74 6.76 11.26 7.57
N VAL A 75 5.51 11.67 7.77
CA VAL A 75 4.72 11.28 8.97
C VAL A 75 4.44 9.78 8.94
N ASP A 76 3.98 9.23 7.80
CA ASP A 76 3.73 7.80 7.63
C ASP A 76 4.99 6.95 7.84
N ALA A 77 6.16 7.45 7.40
CA ALA A 77 7.44 6.76 7.63
C ALA A 77 7.88 6.75 9.11
N ARG A 78 7.37 7.66 9.94
CA ARG A 78 7.68 7.70 11.39
C ARG A 78 6.76 6.81 12.23
N ILE A 79 5.63 6.38 11.70
CA ILE A 79 4.75 5.41 12.35
C ILE A 79 5.37 4.04 12.15
N MET A 80 5.88 3.41 13.23
CA MET A 80 6.48 2.08 13.15
C MET A 80 5.46 0.95 13.13
N PHE A 81 4.30 1.18 13.73
CA PHE A 81 3.29 0.15 13.97
C PHE A 81 2.00 0.42 13.20
N ASP A 82 1.36 -0.65 12.75
CA ASP A 82 -0.01 -0.63 12.25
C ASP A 82 -0.97 -0.34 13.41
N MET A 83 -1.76 0.71 13.28
CA MET A 83 -2.64 1.20 14.37
C MET A 83 -3.74 0.20 14.75
N MET A 84 -4.13 -0.71 13.85
CA MET A 84 -5.19 -1.67 14.09
C MET A 84 -4.67 -2.92 14.80
N THR A 85 -3.50 -3.42 14.40
CA THR A 85 -2.97 -4.70 14.87
C THR A 85 -1.81 -4.57 15.86
N GLY A 86 -1.17 -3.40 15.96
CA GLY A 86 0.01 -3.20 16.79
C GLY A 86 1.26 -3.95 16.34
N LEU A 87 1.24 -4.52 15.14
CA LEU A 87 2.41 -5.11 14.48
C LEU A 87 3.22 -4.02 13.76
N PHE A 88 4.42 -4.33 13.30
CA PHE A 88 5.10 -3.41 12.40
C PHE A 88 4.25 -3.12 11.16
N ASN A 89 4.19 -1.86 10.76
CA ASN A 89 3.61 -1.54 9.46
C ASN A 89 4.52 -2.03 8.32
N ARG A 90 4.01 -2.06 7.11
CA ARG A 90 4.72 -2.51 5.91
C ARG A 90 6.10 -1.86 5.77
N ASN A 91 6.18 -0.54 5.88
CA ASN A 91 7.41 0.20 5.65
C ASN A 91 8.45 -0.13 6.70
N HIS A 92 8.08 -0.06 7.97
CA HIS A 92 9.00 -0.36 9.07
C HIS A 92 9.46 -1.82 9.05
N PHE A 93 8.57 -2.77 8.74
CA PHE A 93 8.94 -4.18 8.58
C PHE A 93 10.01 -4.35 7.49
N LEU A 94 9.78 -3.80 6.30
CA LEU A 94 10.73 -3.92 5.18
C LEU A 94 12.07 -3.26 5.49
N ASP A 95 12.07 -2.10 6.14
CA ASP A 95 13.28 -1.38 6.53
C ASP A 95 14.04 -2.13 7.63
N SER A 96 13.33 -2.74 8.58
CA SER A 96 13.94 -3.57 9.63
C SER A 96 14.61 -4.83 9.06
N VAL A 97 13.97 -5.48 8.06
CA VAL A 97 14.57 -6.63 7.36
C VAL A 97 15.86 -6.20 6.66
N ARG A 98 15.85 -5.07 5.94
CA ARG A 98 17.03 -4.53 5.26
C ARG A 98 18.15 -4.16 6.25
N ALA A 99 17.79 -3.49 7.35
CA ALA A 99 18.72 -3.04 8.37
C ALA A 99 19.39 -4.20 9.12
N SER A 100 18.70 -5.32 9.25
CA SER A 100 19.23 -6.50 9.93
C SER A 100 20.45 -7.11 9.23
N GLN A 101 20.58 -6.91 7.91
CA GLN A 101 21.62 -7.54 7.07
C GLN A 101 21.78 -9.06 7.31
N ALA A 102 20.73 -9.70 7.81
CA ALA A 102 20.74 -11.11 8.13
C ALA A 102 20.07 -11.95 7.06
N ASN A 103 20.58 -13.16 6.88
CA ASN A 103 19.84 -14.20 6.17
C ASN A 103 18.78 -14.79 7.08
N GLY A 104 17.69 -15.29 6.51
CA GLY A 104 16.68 -15.97 7.31
C GLY A 104 15.39 -16.25 6.53
N PRO A 105 14.52 -17.09 7.08
CA PRO A 105 13.19 -17.34 6.52
C PRO A 105 12.37 -16.05 6.47
N ILE A 106 11.70 -15.84 5.35
CA ILE A 106 10.71 -14.78 5.15
C ILE A 106 9.41 -15.39 4.66
N MET A 107 8.29 -14.96 5.22
CA MET A 107 6.99 -15.54 4.95
C MET A 107 5.97 -14.45 4.67
N ILE A 108 5.03 -14.77 3.78
CA ILE A 108 3.78 -14.02 3.64
C ILE A 108 2.64 -14.89 4.15
N VAL A 109 1.84 -14.32 5.03
CA VAL A 109 0.70 -14.95 5.69
C VAL A 109 -0.55 -14.21 5.27
N ASP A 110 -1.59 -14.90 4.84
CA ASP A 110 -2.85 -14.32 4.42
C ASP A 110 -4.02 -15.02 5.12
N ALA A 111 -4.97 -14.21 5.62
CA ALA A 111 -6.14 -14.74 6.30
C ALA A 111 -7.13 -15.32 5.29
N ASP A 112 -7.37 -16.62 5.39
CA ASP A 112 -8.25 -17.33 4.47
C ASP A 112 -9.71 -16.86 4.59
N HIS A 113 -10.33 -16.64 3.43
CA HIS A 113 -11.75 -16.27 3.34
C HIS A 113 -12.14 -14.98 4.09
N PHE A 114 -11.18 -14.08 4.34
CA PHE A 114 -11.40 -12.87 5.13
C PHE A 114 -12.50 -11.98 4.55
N LYS A 115 -12.55 -11.85 3.22
CA LYS A 115 -13.64 -11.14 2.54
C LYS A 115 -15.01 -11.72 2.90
N SER A 116 -15.14 -13.04 2.98
CA SER A 116 -16.40 -13.69 3.37
C SER A 116 -16.81 -13.37 4.82
N ILE A 117 -15.83 -13.20 5.72
CA ILE A 117 -16.11 -12.74 7.10
C ILE A 117 -16.68 -11.32 7.07
N ASN A 118 -16.05 -10.41 6.33
CA ASN A 118 -16.52 -9.03 6.17
C ASN A 118 -17.93 -8.98 5.55
N ASP A 119 -18.13 -9.69 4.45
CA ASP A 119 -19.39 -9.67 3.70
C ASP A 119 -20.56 -10.26 4.53
N SER A 120 -20.29 -11.30 5.35
CA SER A 120 -21.34 -11.98 6.13
C SER A 120 -21.56 -11.40 7.53
N ARG A 121 -20.57 -10.69 8.10
CA ARG A 121 -20.59 -10.27 9.51
C ARG A 121 -20.25 -8.80 9.73
N GLY A 122 -19.90 -8.09 8.68
CA GLY A 122 -19.53 -6.67 8.72
C GLY A 122 -18.05 -6.44 9.07
N HIS A 123 -17.56 -5.27 8.69
CA HIS A 123 -16.15 -4.88 8.83
C HIS A 123 -15.67 -4.85 10.29
N ALA A 124 -16.53 -4.49 11.25
CA ALA A 124 -16.15 -4.46 12.66
C ALA A 124 -15.74 -5.85 13.19
N VAL A 125 -16.42 -6.92 12.72
CA VAL A 125 -16.06 -8.31 13.06
C VAL A 125 -14.77 -8.71 12.34
N GLY A 126 -14.58 -8.29 11.10
CA GLY A 126 -13.33 -8.51 10.37
C GLY A 126 -12.13 -7.84 11.04
N ASP A 127 -12.27 -6.59 11.47
CA ASP A 127 -11.23 -5.86 12.19
C ASP A 127 -10.81 -6.55 13.48
N GLU A 128 -11.79 -7.07 14.24
CA GLU A 128 -11.50 -7.85 15.46
C GLU A 128 -10.84 -9.19 15.12
N ALA A 129 -11.28 -9.86 14.06
CA ALA A 129 -10.64 -11.09 13.59
C ALA A 129 -9.17 -10.85 13.21
N LEU A 130 -8.85 -9.72 12.53
CA LEU A 130 -7.46 -9.35 12.21
C LEU A 130 -6.62 -9.06 13.45
N ARG A 131 -7.17 -8.42 14.48
CA ARG A 131 -6.45 -8.21 15.75
C ARG A 131 -6.12 -9.54 16.43
N ILE A 132 -7.08 -10.46 16.45
CA ILE A 132 -6.89 -11.80 17.03
C ILE A 132 -5.82 -12.57 16.24
N LEU A 133 -5.88 -12.58 14.92
CA LEU A 133 -4.87 -13.18 14.06
C LEU A 133 -3.48 -12.57 14.29
N ALA A 134 -3.38 -11.25 14.30
CA ALA A 134 -2.13 -10.54 14.54
C ALA A 134 -1.49 -10.92 15.88
N ASN A 135 -2.29 -11.00 16.94
CA ASN A 135 -1.84 -11.41 18.26
C ASN A 135 -1.38 -12.87 18.27
N ALA A 136 -2.12 -13.78 17.64
CA ALA A 136 -1.74 -15.19 17.57
C ALA A 136 -0.42 -15.39 16.81
N ILE A 137 -0.25 -14.73 15.66
CA ILE A 137 0.98 -14.76 14.88
C ILE A 137 2.14 -14.21 15.70
N LYS A 138 1.95 -13.04 16.35
CA LYS A 138 2.96 -12.41 17.18
C LYS A 138 3.39 -13.29 18.35
N GLN A 139 2.45 -13.92 19.03
CA GLN A 139 2.73 -14.83 20.15
C GLN A 139 3.47 -16.10 19.68
N CYS A 140 3.07 -16.65 18.54
CA CYS A 140 3.70 -17.84 17.99
C CYS A 140 5.15 -17.58 17.57
N VAL A 141 5.41 -16.45 16.91
CA VAL A 141 6.77 -16.04 16.47
C VAL A 141 7.64 -15.62 17.65
N GLY A 142 7.08 -14.94 18.65
CA GLY A 142 7.79 -14.48 19.84
C GLY A 142 9.05 -13.69 19.49
N GLU A 143 10.15 -14.02 20.17
CA GLU A 143 11.46 -13.40 19.96
C GLU A 143 12.26 -14.01 18.79
N ALA A 144 11.74 -15.07 18.17
CA ALA A 144 12.43 -15.74 17.06
C ALA A 144 12.45 -14.91 15.77
N GLY A 145 11.59 -13.89 15.68
CA GLY A 145 11.50 -13.08 14.48
C GLY A 145 10.69 -11.81 14.66
N MET A 146 10.52 -11.07 13.58
CA MET A 146 9.70 -9.88 13.51
C MET A 146 8.46 -10.13 12.66
N VAL A 147 7.36 -9.51 13.06
CA VAL A 147 6.06 -9.65 12.40
C VAL A 147 5.59 -8.27 11.95
N GLY A 148 5.15 -8.15 10.71
CA GLY A 148 4.58 -6.95 10.15
C GLY A 148 3.25 -7.22 9.43
N ARG A 149 2.42 -6.19 9.31
CA ARG A 149 1.24 -6.20 8.45
C ARG A 149 1.57 -5.51 7.14
N LEU A 150 1.41 -6.23 6.02
CA LEU A 150 1.71 -5.70 4.69
C LEU A 150 0.55 -4.86 4.13
N GLY A 151 -0.68 -5.14 4.54
CA GLY A 151 -1.90 -4.44 4.15
C GLY A 151 -3.10 -5.37 4.13
N GLY A 152 -4.31 -4.84 4.24
CA GLY A 152 -5.51 -5.65 4.22
C GLY A 152 -5.48 -6.79 5.25
N GLU A 153 -5.53 -8.02 4.76
CA GLU A 153 -5.48 -9.28 5.51
C GLU A 153 -4.13 -10.00 5.44
N GLU A 154 -3.08 -9.30 4.94
CA GLU A 154 -1.75 -9.87 4.73
C GLU A 154 -0.77 -9.47 5.82
N PHE A 155 -0.04 -10.45 6.34
CA PHE A 155 1.04 -10.29 7.30
C PHE A 155 2.34 -10.85 6.74
N SER A 156 3.46 -10.46 7.33
CA SER A 156 4.76 -11.01 6.99
C SER A 156 5.56 -11.33 8.25
N ILE A 157 6.36 -12.38 8.17
CA ILE A 157 7.26 -12.83 9.24
C ILE A 157 8.67 -12.87 8.66
N PHE A 158 9.65 -12.38 9.40
CA PHE A 158 11.06 -12.57 9.09
C PHE A 158 11.82 -13.06 10.33
N MET A 159 12.61 -14.10 10.17
CA MET A 159 13.35 -14.76 11.24
C MET A 159 14.86 -14.62 11.00
N PRO A 160 15.51 -13.53 11.45
CA PRO A 160 16.93 -13.28 11.21
C PRO A 160 17.82 -14.36 11.83
N GLY A 161 18.79 -14.86 11.06
CA GLY A 161 19.75 -15.86 11.52
C GLY A 161 19.21 -17.28 11.67
N LYS A 162 17.91 -17.50 11.42
CA LYS A 162 17.30 -18.82 11.49
C LYS A 162 17.50 -19.61 10.19
N THR A 163 17.50 -20.91 10.32
CA THR A 163 17.60 -21.85 9.19
C THR A 163 16.27 -21.97 8.45
N ILE A 164 16.33 -22.51 7.24
CA ILE A 164 15.13 -22.77 6.45
C ILE A 164 14.20 -23.76 7.15
N THR A 165 14.74 -24.77 7.84
CA THR A 165 13.96 -25.78 8.58
C THR A 165 13.23 -25.17 9.76
N GLU A 166 13.87 -24.26 10.53
CA GLU A 166 13.22 -23.52 11.61
C GLU A 166 12.08 -22.63 11.06
N GLY A 167 12.28 -22.02 9.88
CA GLY A 167 11.24 -21.23 9.23
C GLY A 167 10.03 -22.07 8.85
N PHE A 168 10.24 -23.29 8.32
CA PHE A 168 9.13 -24.18 7.97
C PHE A 168 8.36 -24.64 9.21
N ALA A 169 9.07 -25.01 10.26
CA ALA A 169 8.46 -25.37 11.53
C ALA A 169 7.62 -24.21 12.10
N MET A 170 8.11 -22.98 11.99
CA MET A 170 7.37 -21.78 12.39
C MET A 170 6.11 -21.57 11.53
N ALA A 171 6.20 -21.72 10.21
CA ALA A 171 5.04 -21.56 9.32
C ALA A 171 3.93 -22.56 9.64
N GLU A 172 4.28 -23.83 9.88
CA GLU A 172 3.34 -24.87 10.29
C GLU A 172 2.76 -24.57 11.69
N ALA A 173 3.59 -24.12 12.64
CA ALA A 173 3.14 -23.74 13.98
C ALA A 173 2.14 -22.57 13.95
N VAL A 174 2.37 -21.56 13.10
CA VAL A 174 1.44 -20.45 12.91
C VAL A 174 0.11 -20.95 12.33
N CYS A 175 0.12 -21.79 11.29
CA CYS A 175 -1.11 -22.40 10.75
C CYS A 175 -1.87 -23.18 11.80
N ALA A 176 -1.19 -24.02 12.59
CA ALA A 176 -1.80 -24.81 13.65
C ALA A 176 -2.39 -23.93 14.76
N SER A 177 -1.62 -22.94 15.23
CA SER A 177 -2.08 -22.00 16.27
C SER A 177 -3.34 -21.25 15.83
N VAL A 178 -3.38 -20.75 14.60
CA VAL A 178 -4.55 -20.03 14.08
C VAL A 178 -5.76 -20.96 13.90
N ARG A 179 -5.54 -22.18 13.43
CA ARG A 179 -6.62 -23.19 13.26
C ARG A 179 -7.32 -23.54 14.56
N GLU A 180 -6.58 -23.53 15.66
CA GLU A 180 -7.13 -23.77 16.99
C GLU A 180 -7.89 -22.57 17.58
N LEU A 181 -7.74 -21.39 16.98
CA LEU A 181 -8.49 -20.22 17.39
C LEU A 181 -9.96 -20.36 16.98
N HIS A 182 -10.82 -20.33 17.96
CA HIS A 182 -12.27 -20.30 17.73
C HIS A 182 -12.86 -19.09 18.47
N PRO A 183 -12.45 -17.86 18.11
CA PRO A 183 -12.85 -16.69 18.88
C PRO A 183 -14.35 -16.46 18.83
N LEU A 184 -14.88 -15.98 19.97
CA LEU A 184 -16.24 -15.50 20.07
C LEU A 184 -16.25 -14.00 19.80
N ILE A 185 -16.63 -13.61 18.58
CA ILE A 185 -16.71 -12.21 18.18
C ILE A 185 -18.19 -11.83 18.04
N SER A 186 -18.61 -10.79 18.76
CA SER A 186 -20.03 -10.35 18.79
C SER A 186 -21.01 -11.51 19.08
N GLY A 187 -20.65 -12.39 20.01
CA GLY A 187 -21.48 -13.50 20.43
C GLY A 187 -21.54 -14.69 19.46
N LYS A 188 -20.75 -14.69 18.39
CA LYS A 188 -20.70 -15.77 17.40
C LYS A 188 -19.30 -16.33 17.24
N ARG A 189 -19.16 -17.64 17.15
CA ARG A 189 -17.87 -18.27 16.84
C ARG A 189 -17.45 -17.95 15.40
N VAL A 190 -16.20 -17.54 15.22
CA VAL A 190 -15.57 -17.29 13.93
C VAL A 190 -14.47 -18.32 13.73
N LYS A 191 -14.55 -19.08 12.64
CA LYS A 191 -13.45 -19.96 12.24
C LYS A 191 -12.41 -19.14 11.50
N LEU A 192 -11.15 -19.21 11.94
CA LEU A 192 -10.02 -18.56 11.32
C LEU A 192 -9.04 -19.60 10.78
N SER A 193 -8.47 -19.34 9.64
CA SER A 193 -7.32 -20.07 9.11
C SER A 193 -6.44 -19.13 8.31
N VAL A 194 -5.21 -19.53 8.08
CA VAL A 194 -4.25 -18.76 7.27
C VAL A 194 -3.55 -19.66 6.27
N SER A 195 -3.26 -19.09 5.11
CA SER A 195 -2.34 -19.67 4.14
C SER A 195 -0.99 -18.97 4.22
N ILE A 196 0.10 -19.71 4.12
CA ILE A 196 1.46 -19.18 4.26
C ILE A 196 2.31 -19.61 3.07
N GLY A 197 3.00 -18.64 2.47
CA GLY A 197 4.11 -18.91 1.56
C GLY A 197 5.43 -18.54 2.25
N ALA A 198 6.37 -19.47 2.32
CA ALA A 198 7.65 -19.30 3.00
C ALA A 198 8.84 -19.48 2.06
N SER A 199 9.67 -18.44 1.98
CA SER A 199 10.92 -18.37 1.24
C SER A 199 12.11 -18.15 2.17
N PHE A 200 13.31 -18.03 1.60
CA PHE A 200 14.53 -17.75 2.34
C PHE A 200 15.21 -16.48 1.82
N HIS A 201 15.21 -15.44 2.65
CA HIS A 201 15.90 -14.20 2.32
C HIS A 201 17.41 -14.33 2.57
N ARG A 202 18.20 -13.86 1.58
CA ARG A 202 19.64 -13.65 1.72
C ARG A 202 19.92 -12.16 1.73
N ALA A 203 20.72 -11.71 2.69
CA ALA A 203 21.04 -10.29 2.86
C ALA A 203 21.66 -9.63 1.61
N ALA A 204 22.36 -10.42 0.78
CA ALA A 204 22.90 -9.97 -0.49
C ALA A 204 21.82 -9.73 -1.57
N ASN A 205 20.59 -10.21 -1.37
CA ASN A 205 19.51 -10.11 -2.34
C ASN A 205 18.60 -8.93 -2.00
N MET A 206 17.91 -8.41 -3.02
CA MET A 206 16.82 -7.46 -2.78
C MET A 206 15.65 -8.18 -2.09
N ILE A 207 15.15 -7.61 -0.99
CA ILE A 207 14.02 -8.17 -0.23
C ILE A 207 12.79 -8.43 -1.12
N GLY A 208 12.56 -7.58 -2.13
CA GLY A 208 11.45 -7.74 -3.08
C GLY A 208 11.48 -9.07 -3.82
N HIS A 209 12.65 -9.63 -4.09
CA HIS A 209 12.77 -10.95 -4.73
C HIS A 209 12.29 -12.07 -3.79
N SER A 210 12.72 -12.04 -2.54
CA SER A 210 12.33 -13.04 -1.54
C SER A 210 10.84 -12.96 -1.20
N LEU A 211 10.28 -11.76 -1.16
CA LEU A 211 8.84 -11.57 -0.97
C LEU A 211 8.04 -12.07 -2.17
N LYS A 212 8.50 -11.82 -3.39
CA LYS A 212 7.82 -12.34 -4.58
C LYS A 212 7.81 -13.88 -4.59
N GLU A 213 8.93 -14.51 -4.23
CA GLU A 213 8.99 -15.97 -4.11
C GLU A 213 8.03 -16.49 -3.01
N ALA A 214 7.94 -15.81 -1.87
CA ALA A 214 6.98 -16.14 -0.83
C ALA A 214 5.53 -15.97 -1.30
N ASP A 215 5.22 -14.93 -2.09
CA ASP A 215 3.91 -14.69 -2.66
C ASP A 215 3.50 -15.79 -3.67
N ASP A 216 4.42 -16.21 -4.53
CA ASP A 216 4.20 -17.34 -5.46
C ASP A 216 3.88 -18.65 -4.69
N LEU A 217 4.54 -18.86 -3.55
CA LEU A 217 4.29 -20.01 -2.67
C LEU A 217 2.96 -19.88 -1.90
N LEU A 218 2.59 -18.68 -1.48
CA LEU A 218 1.29 -18.38 -0.87
C LEU A 218 0.15 -18.65 -1.86
N TYR A 219 0.32 -18.23 -3.11
CA TYR A 219 -0.65 -18.55 -4.16
C TYR A 219 -0.86 -20.06 -4.30
N ARG A 220 0.23 -20.84 -4.24
CA ARG A 220 0.14 -22.31 -4.24
C ARG A 220 -0.57 -22.87 -3.00
N ALA A 221 -0.29 -22.33 -1.80
CA ALA A 221 -0.98 -22.73 -0.58
C ALA A 221 -2.51 -22.53 -0.71
N LYS A 222 -2.92 -21.37 -1.27
CA LYS A 222 -4.32 -21.08 -1.55
C LYS A 222 -4.94 -22.02 -2.59
N ALA A 223 -4.21 -22.35 -3.65
CA ALA A 223 -4.66 -23.26 -4.71
C ALA A 223 -4.76 -24.71 -4.25
N GLU A 224 -3.88 -25.16 -3.36
CA GLU A 224 -3.85 -26.51 -2.79
C GLU A 224 -4.89 -26.73 -1.68
N GLY A 225 -5.77 -25.77 -1.41
CA GLY A 225 -6.91 -25.92 -0.49
C GLY A 225 -6.83 -25.08 0.77
N ARG A 226 -5.90 -24.11 0.84
CA ARG A 226 -5.73 -23.18 1.98
C ARG A 226 -5.36 -23.88 3.30
N ASP A 227 -5.36 -23.11 4.41
CA ASP A 227 -5.08 -23.58 5.77
C ASP A 227 -3.80 -24.42 5.87
N ARG A 228 -2.72 -23.90 5.24
CA ARG A 228 -1.41 -24.57 5.13
C ARG A 228 -0.27 -23.63 4.85
N ALA A 229 0.94 -24.12 5.12
CA ALA A 229 2.17 -23.51 4.65
C ALA A 229 2.72 -24.24 3.42
N VAL A 230 3.23 -23.47 2.44
CA VAL A 230 4.00 -23.98 1.30
C VAL A 230 5.36 -23.27 1.27
N TYR A 231 6.43 -24.02 1.03
CA TYR A 231 7.78 -23.48 1.14
C TYR A 231 8.70 -23.96 0.00
N VAL A 232 9.78 -23.21 -0.20
CA VAL A 232 10.80 -23.54 -1.19
C VAL A 232 11.38 -24.93 -0.91
N GLY A 233 11.44 -25.78 -1.94
CA GLY A 233 12.02 -27.12 -1.84
C GLY A 233 11.08 -28.21 -1.31
N GLN A 234 9.84 -27.93 -0.93
CA GLN A 234 8.89 -28.92 -0.42
C GLN A 234 8.71 -30.14 -1.32
N LYS A 235 8.68 -29.95 -2.66
CA LYS A 235 8.60 -31.08 -3.62
C LYS A 235 9.84 -31.96 -3.62
N ALA A 236 11.02 -31.42 -3.30
CA ALA A 236 12.26 -32.19 -3.23
C ALA A 236 12.32 -33.01 -1.92
N ALA A 237 11.86 -32.46 -0.79
CA ALA A 237 11.79 -33.14 0.48
C ALA A 237 10.79 -34.32 0.46
N GLN A 238 9.62 -34.13 -0.15
CA GLN A 238 8.62 -35.19 -0.28
C GLN A 238 9.08 -36.35 -1.18
N ARG A 239 9.96 -36.10 -2.16
CA ARG A 239 10.55 -37.18 -3.01
C ARG A 239 11.66 -37.97 -2.32
N GLN A 240 12.22 -37.46 -1.20
CA GLN A 240 13.25 -38.18 -0.43
C GLN A 240 12.67 -39.08 0.66
N ILE A 241 11.39 -38.94 0.96
CA ILE A 241 10.69 -39.72 2.03
C ILE A 241 9.76 -40.78 1.43
N ALA A 242 9.53 -40.75 0.12
CA ALA A 242 8.74 -41.75 -0.63
C ALA A 242 9.67 -42.72 -1.35
#